data_cea7e95375056158c6bfbe007551a995
#
_entry.id   cea7e95375056158c6bfbe007551a995
#
_cell.length_a   1.000
_cell.length_b   1.000
_cell.length_c   1.000
_cell.angle_alpha   90.00
_cell.angle_beta   90.00
_cell.angle_gamma   90.00
#
_symmetry.space_group_name_H-M   'P 1'
#
loop_
_entity.id
_entity.type
_entity.pdbx_description
1 polymer ?
#
loop_
_entity_poly.entity_id
_entity_poly.type
_entity_poly.pdbx_seq_one_letter_code
_entity_poly.pdbx_strand_id
1 'polypeptide(L)'
;MKWFVEGLDTVKQKFNTTDGLTSEEVVSSRDKYGENKLTEKKKKSSLMMFLDQFKDAMIIVLFVAAIISYFLGDKIEAIIIIAIVVLNALIGFIQENKAEASLEALKEMSSPYSKVIRNGQEVSIPSQEVVVGDLLLLEAGDLVSADIRLIESNSLKVQEASLTGESLPVDKHYDYVGSEEDALGDRKNMVYSSGMVTYGRGKGIVVGVGMDTEVGKIAQMLQETETESTPLQKSLDNLGKKLGLFALAAVIVIFAISFFKTKMDLMDNFMTSVSLAVAVIPEGLPAISTIVLAMGVKRLVEKNAIVRNLPSVETLGSASVICSDKTGTLTQNKMTVVDSYTYGEENDLALYASLCNDSRFIEGSWVGDPTETALTALSDKLGIETTEMIKTYPRVNEV
;
A
#
# COMPACT_ATOMS: atom_id res chain seq x y z
N MET A 1 -8.61 19.00 16.30
CA MET A 1 -8.12 20.38 16.46
C MET A 1 -7.44 20.77 15.15
N LYS A 2 -7.69 21.99 14.64
CA LYS A 2 -7.07 22.45 13.38
C LYS A 2 -5.74 23.15 13.69
N TRP A 3 -4.65 22.39 13.76
CA TRP A 3 -3.35 22.87 14.16
C TRP A 3 -2.75 23.98 13.29
N PHE A 4 -3.15 24.06 12.02
CA PHE A 4 -2.68 25.09 11.08
C PHE A 4 -3.24 26.49 11.37
N VAL A 5 -4.33 26.60 12.13
CA VAL A 5 -4.91 27.88 12.56
C VAL A 5 -4.31 28.35 13.88
N GLU A 6 -3.74 27.43 14.67
CA GLU A 6 -3.18 27.74 15.98
C GLU A 6 -1.85 28.48 15.88
N GLY A 7 -1.71 29.53 16.69
CA GLY A 7 -0.45 30.27 16.81
C GLY A 7 0.64 29.41 17.45
N LEU A 8 1.89 29.75 17.14
CA LEU A 8 3.07 29.01 17.62
C LEU A 8 3.11 28.89 19.14
N ASP A 9 2.77 29.94 19.88
CA ASP A 9 2.78 29.94 21.34
C ASP A 9 1.78 28.93 21.93
N THR A 10 0.59 28.82 21.34
CA THR A 10 -0.41 27.84 21.75
C THR A 10 0.11 26.41 21.55
N VAL A 11 0.78 26.16 20.42
CA VAL A 11 1.37 24.86 20.11
C VAL A 11 2.48 24.53 21.10
N LYS A 12 3.39 25.48 21.38
CA LYS A 12 4.48 25.31 22.34
C LYS A 12 4.01 25.10 23.77
N GLN A 13 2.90 25.71 24.17
CA GLN A 13 2.33 25.50 25.51
C GLN A 13 1.71 24.11 25.69
N LYS A 14 1.22 23.53 24.61
CA LYS A 14 0.53 22.24 24.65
C LYS A 14 1.46 21.04 24.56
N PHE A 15 2.63 21.21 24.00
CA PHE A 15 3.65 20.17 23.81
C PHE A 15 5.00 20.62 24.39
N ASN A 16 5.77 19.67 24.93
CA ASN A 16 7.16 19.94 25.30
C ASN A 16 8.01 20.06 24.03
N THR A 17 8.41 21.29 23.70
CA THR A 17 9.10 21.60 22.43
C THR A 17 10.61 21.69 22.58
N THR A 18 11.15 21.51 23.79
CA THR A 18 12.58 21.69 24.08
C THR A 18 13.31 20.36 24.03
N ASP A 19 12.95 19.43 24.90
CA ASP A 19 13.65 18.17 25.10
C ASP A 19 12.94 16.97 24.44
N GLY A 20 11.77 17.21 23.83
CA GLY A 20 10.89 16.17 23.30
C GLY A 20 10.24 15.34 24.41
N LEU A 21 9.64 14.22 24.02
CA LEU A 21 8.95 13.34 24.94
C LEU A 21 9.91 12.48 25.75
N THR A 22 9.55 12.22 27.00
CA THR A 22 10.18 11.18 27.84
C THR A 22 9.68 9.79 27.42
N SER A 23 10.40 8.74 27.84
CA SER A 23 10.00 7.37 27.53
C SER A 23 8.59 7.00 28.07
N GLU A 24 8.21 7.55 29.23
CA GLU A 24 6.88 7.33 29.82
C GLU A 24 5.78 8.07 29.01
N GLU A 25 6.06 9.29 28.56
CA GLU A 25 5.13 10.06 27.72
C GLU A 25 4.95 9.42 26.36
N VAL A 26 5.98 8.81 25.76
CA VAL A 26 5.90 8.05 24.51
C VAL A 26 4.92 6.87 24.67
N VAL A 27 5.02 6.12 25.74
CA VAL A 27 4.11 5.00 26.02
C VAL A 27 2.67 5.51 26.19
N SER A 28 2.48 6.56 27.01
CA SER A 28 1.17 7.18 27.22
C SER A 28 0.55 7.73 25.93
N SER A 29 1.37 8.34 25.07
CA SER A 29 0.90 8.86 23.78
C SER A 29 0.52 7.73 22.83
N ARG A 30 1.31 6.65 22.80
CA ARG A 30 1.01 5.45 22.00
C ARG A 30 -0.29 4.78 22.44
N ASP A 31 -0.51 4.66 23.74
CA ASP A 31 -1.76 4.07 24.27
C ASP A 31 -2.99 4.92 23.93
N LYS A 32 -2.82 6.24 23.87
CA LYS A 32 -3.91 7.18 23.60
C LYS A 32 -4.24 7.36 22.13
N TYR A 33 -3.21 7.45 21.27
CA TYR A 33 -3.37 7.79 19.85
C TYR A 33 -3.07 6.62 18.91
N GLY A 34 -2.56 5.50 19.41
CA GLY A 34 -2.19 4.33 18.64
C GLY A 34 -0.78 4.42 18.02
N GLU A 35 -0.45 3.42 17.22
CA GLU A 35 0.79 3.35 16.46
C GLU A 35 0.67 4.15 15.16
N ASN A 36 1.80 4.63 14.65
CA ASN A 36 1.85 5.30 13.35
C ASN A 36 1.81 4.29 12.19
N LYS A 37 0.67 3.62 12.07
CA LYS A 37 0.38 2.63 11.01
C LYS A 37 -0.97 2.90 10.41
N LEU A 38 -1.07 2.78 9.10
CA LEU A 38 -2.38 2.73 8.45
C LEU A 38 -3.04 1.40 8.80
N THR A 39 -4.24 1.46 9.35
CA THR A 39 -4.99 0.26 9.73
C THR A 39 -5.37 -0.49 8.46
N GLU A 40 -4.92 -1.72 8.35
CA GLU A 40 -5.40 -2.63 7.32
C GLU A 40 -6.77 -3.20 7.73
N LYS A 41 -7.57 -3.65 6.75
CA LYS A 41 -8.78 -4.44 7.04
C LYS A 41 -8.39 -5.55 8.02
N LYS A 42 -9.15 -5.69 9.11
CA LYS A 42 -8.89 -6.74 10.12
C LYS A 42 -8.67 -8.07 9.39
N LYS A 43 -7.49 -8.64 9.57
CA LYS A 43 -7.20 -9.98 9.05
C LYS A 43 -8.25 -10.94 9.58
N LYS A 44 -8.78 -11.77 8.71
CA LYS A 44 -9.63 -12.87 9.16
C LYS A 44 -8.79 -13.78 10.07
N SER A 45 -9.33 -14.19 11.19
CA SER A 45 -8.62 -15.19 12.00
C SER A 45 -8.44 -16.48 11.21
N SER A 46 -7.36 -17.21 11.45
CA SER A 46 -7.09 -18.50 10.78
C SER A 46 -8.27 -19.48 10.89
N LEU A 47 -8.99 -19.45 12.02
CA LEU A 47 -10.20 -20.23 12.18
C LEU A 47 -11.33 -19.77 11.24
N MET A 48 -11.49 -18.45 11.08
CA MET A 48 -12.52 -17.91 10.18
C MET A 48 -12.21 -18.20 8.71
N MET A 49 -10.93 -18.12 8.32
CA MET A 49 -10.48 -18.51 6.97
C MET A 49 -10.77 -19.99 6.71
N PHE A 50 -10.49 -20.88 7.68
CA PHE A 50 -10.84 -22.29 7.56
C PHE A 50 -12.35 -22.52 7.48
N LEU A 51 -13.15 -21.83 8.30
CA LEU A 51 -14.62 -21.94 8.27
C LEU A 51 -15.22 -21.35 6.98
N ASP A 52 -14.61 -20.34 6.39
CA ASP A 52 -15.07 -19.77 5.14
C ASP A 52 -14.98 -20.77 3.97
N GLN A 53 -14.05 -21.73 4.03
CA GLN A 53 -13.96 -22.81 3.04
C GLN A 53 -15.24 -23.64 2.98
N PHE A 54 -15.96 -23.80 4.10
CA PHE A 54 -17.22 -24.57 4.14
C PHE A 54 -18.44 -23.82 3.56
N LYS A 55 -18.28 -22.55 3.19
CA LYS A 55 -19.36 -21.77 2.54
C LYS A 55 -19.43 -22.00 1.04
N ASP A 56 -18.46 -22.72 0.46
CA ASP A 56 -18.51 -23.08 -0.96
C ASP A 56 -19.75 -23.92 -1.25
N ALA A 57 -20.48 -23.56 -2.32
CA ALA A 57 -21.72 -24.22 -2.70
C ALA A 57 -21.52 -25.73 -2.95
N MET A 58 -20.35 -26.10 -3.45
CA MET A 58 -20.00 -27.50 -3.74
C MET A 58 -19.76 -28.29 -2.46
N ILE A 59 -19.08 -27.70 -1.48
CA ILE A 59 -18.89 -28.31 -0.17
C ILE A 59 -20.23 -28.50 0.54
N ILE A 60 -21.16 -27.55 0.39
CA ILE A 60 -22.51 -27.68 0.95
C ILE A 60 -23.25 -28.89 0.33
N VAL A 61 -23.15 -29.09 -0.97
CA VAL A 61 -23.74 -30.24 -1.66
C VAL A 61 -23.17 -31.57 -1.14
N LEU A 62 -21.84 -31.64 -1.00
CA LEU A 62 -21.15 -32.81 -0.42
C LEU A 62 -21.59 -33.06 1.01
N PHE A 63 -21.73 -32.00 1.82
CA PHE A 63 -22.18 -32.12 3.20
C PHE A 63 -23.62 -32.67 3.29
N VAL A 64 -24.51 -32.20 2.43
CA VAL A 64 -25.88 -32.72 2.31
C VAL A 64 -25.86 -34.18 1.89
N ALA A 65 -25.04 -34.54 0.91
CA ALA A 65 -24.88 -35.93 0.48
C ALA A 65 -24.37 -36.84 1.62
N ALA A 66 -23.39 -36.40 2.40
CA ALA A 66 -22.87 -37.13 3.56
C ALA A 66 -23.95 -37.35 4.63
N ILE A 67 -24.76 -36.31 4.91
CA ILE A 67 -25.88 -36.42 5.86
C ILE A 67 -26.91 -37.46 5.36
N ILE A 68 -27.29 -37.39 4.11
CA ILE A 68 -28.25 -38.32 3.52
C ILE A 68 -27.71 -39.75 3.58
N SER A 69 -26.45 -39.99 3.16
CA SER A 69 -25.77 -41.27 3.24
C SER A 69 -25.74 -41.84 4.67
N TYR A 70 -25.44 -40.99 5.67
CA TYR A 70 -25.44 -41.41 7.07
C TYR A 70 -26.79 -41.89 7.55
N PHE A 71 -27.88 -41.16 7.23
CA PHE A 71 -29.25 -41.53 7.66
C PHE A 71 -29.81 -42.75 6.87
N LEU A 72 -29.30 -42.96 5.69
CA LEU A 72 -29.75 -44.12 4.87
C LEU A 72 -28.98 -45.41 5.21
N GLY A 73 -27.97 -45.35 6.09
CA GLY A 73 -27.32 -46.52 6.65
C GLY A 73 -25.88 -46.73 6.19
N ASP A 74 -25.40 -45.97 5.20
CA ASP A 74 -24.06 -46.12 4.62
C ASP A 74 -23.02 -45.23 5.32
N LYS A 75 -22.73 -45.59 6.58
CA LYS A 75 -21.83 -44.81 7.46
C LYS A 75 -20.42 -44.71 6.91
N ILE A 76 -19.94 -45.71 6.17
CA ILE A 76 -18.58 -45.69 5.61
C ILE A 76 -18.45 -44.63 4.53
N GLU A 77 -19.39 -44.55 3.62
CA GLU A 77 -19.39 -43.54 2.56
C GLU A 77 -19.57 -42.14 3.12
N ALA A 78 -20.45 -41.93 4.09
CA ALA A 78 -20.61 -40.66 4.76
C ALA A 78 -19.28 -40.17 5.39
N ILE A 79 -18.55 -41.07 6.04
CA ILE A 79 -17.23 -40.77 6.63
C ILE A 79 -16.22 -40.40 5.53
N ILE A 80 -16.20 -41.12 4.40
CA ILE A 80 -15.30 -40.84 3.27
C ILE A 80 -15.58 -39.44 2.70
N ILE A 81 -16.87 -39.11 2.47
CA ILE A 81 -17.26 -37.81 1.95
C ILE A 81 -16.83 -36.67 2.92
N ILE A 82 -17.07 -36.85 4.23
CA ILE A 82 -16.64 -35.87 5.22
C ILE A 82 -15.11 -35.74 5.25
N ALA A 83 -14.38 -36.84 5.14
CA ALA A 83 -12.91 -36.80 5.09
C ALA A 83 -12.40 -36.02 3.86
N ILE A 84 -13.01 -36.19 2.70
CA ILE A 84 -12.69 -35.43 1.48
C ILE A 84 -12.99 -33.94 1.67
N VAL A 85 -14.15 -33.60 2.24
CA VAL A 85 -14.53 -32.20 2.52
C VAL A 85 -13.55 -31.53 3.47
N VAL A 86 -13.15 -32.21 4.54
CA VAL A 86 -12.15 -31.68 5.51
C VAL A 86 -10.78 -31.56 4.85
N LEU A 87 -10.37 -32.51 4.02
CA LEU A 87 -9.09 -32.45 3.31
C LEU A 87 -9.04 -31.27 2.35
N ASN A 88 -10.11 -31.07 1.57
CA ASN A 88 -10.20 -29.95 0.64
C ASN A 88 -10.21 -28.60 1.37
N ALA A 89 -10.96 -28.48 2.47
CA ALA A 89 -10.94 -27.28 3.31
C ALA A 89 -9.54 -27.00 3.89
N LEU A 90 -8.79 -28.04 4.28
CA LEU A 90 -7.43 -27.91 4.79
C LEU A 90 -6.45 -27.45 3.70
N ILE A 91 -6.55 -28.01 2.50
CA ILE A 91 -5.73 -27.60 1.35
C ILE A 91 -6.01 -26.13 0.97
N GLY A 92 -7.27 -25.74 0.88
CA GLY A 92 -7.68 -24.36 0.59
C GLY A 92 -7.14 -23.38 1.65
N PHE A 93 -7.29 -23.72 2.91
CA PHE A 93 -6.75 -22.92 4.02
C PHE A 93 -5.21 -22.76 3.96
N ILE A 94 -4.47 -23.84 3.68
CA ILE A 94 -3.00 -23.78 3.56
C ILE A 94 -2.59 -22.87 2.39
N GLN A 95 -3.30 -22.94 1.27
CA GLN A 95 -3.00 -22.12 0.09
C GLN A 95 -3.28 -20.63 0.36
N GLU A 96 -4.42 -20.31 0.98
CA GLU A 96 -4.79 -18.94 1.33
C GLU A 96 -3.81 -18.33 2.34
N ASN A 97 -3.45 -19.08 3.37
CA ASN A 97 -2.48 -18.64 4.38
C ASN A 97 -1.08 -18.40 3.81
N LYS A 98 -0.60 -19.26 2.89
CA LYS A 98 0.68 -19.03 2.19
C LYS A 98 0.67 -17.80 1.30
N ALA A 99 -0.44 -17.52 0.62
CA ALA A 99 -0.58 -16.34 -0.22
C ALA A 99 -0.52 -15.06 0.64
N GLU A 100 -1.21 -15.04 1.79
CA GLU A 100 -1.22 -13.91 2.72
C GLU A 100 0.17 -13.67 3.34
N ALA A 101 0.84 -14.71 3.81
CA ALA A 101 2.20 -14.61 4.38
C ALA A 101 3.23 -14.06 3.38
N SER A 102 3.13 -14.41 2.11
CA SER A 102 4.02 -13.89 1.06
C SER A 102 3.82 -12.39 0.82
N LEU A 103 2.60 -11.89 0.93
CA LEU A 103 2.30 -10.45 0.82
C LEU A 103 2.81 -9.67 2.03
N GLU A 104 2.74 -10.25 3.23
CA GLU A 104 3.19 -9.60 4.47
C GLU A 104 4.72 -9.41 4.49
N ALA A 105 5.48 -10.42 4.11
CA ALA A 105 6.94 -10.34 4.03
C ALA A 105 7.44 -9.23 3.09
N LEU A 106 6.70 -8.90 2.04
CA LEU A 106 7.03 -7.80 1.12
C LEU A 106 6.80 -6.42 1.75
N LYS A 107 5.83 -6.28 2.65
CA LYS A 107 5.50 -5.02 3.33
C LYS A 107 6.53 -4.64 4.39
N GLU A 108 7.09 -5.61 5.10
CA GLU A 108 8.07 -5.35 6.17
C GLU A 108 9.43 -4.82 5.65
N MET A 109 9.78 -5.10 4.40
CA MET A 109 11.07 -4.69 3.81
C MET A 109 11.18 -3.19 3.51
N SER A 110 10.14 -2.39 3.70
CA SER A 110 10.06 -0.99 3.24
C SER A 110 9.72 0.03 4.33
N SER A 111 10.03 -0.22 5.59
CA SER A 111 9.74 0.74 6.67
C SER A 111 10.82 1.82 6.76
N PRO A 112 10.50 3.09 6.47
CA PRO A 112 11.45 4.19 6.62
C PRO A 112 11.77 4.47 8.09
N TYR A 113 12.87 5.19 8.33
CA TYR A 113 13.27 5.70 9.64
C TYR A 113 12.96 7.19 9.75
N SER A 114 12.72 7.65 10.97
CA SER A 114 12.48 9.06 11.30
C SER A 114 13.42 9.52 12.40
N LYS A 115 13.92 10.76 12.30
CA LYS A 115 14.76 11.40 13.32
C LYS A 115 13.88 12.16 14.28
N VAL A 116 13.93 11.84 15.55
CA VAL A 116 13.16 12.49 16.62
C VAL A 116 14.06 12.95 17.75
N ILE A 117 13.62 13.97 18.49
CA ILE A 117 14.23 14.34 19.75
C ILE A 117 13.38 13.76 20.88
N ARG A 118 13.99 12.91 21.71
CA ARG A 118 13.40 12.35 22.93
C ARG A 118 14.41 12.43 24.08
N ASN A 119 13.96 12.79 25.26
CA ASN A 119 14.84 13.02 26.43
C ASN A 119 16.03 13.98 26.13
N GLY A 120 15.84 14.99 25.30
CA GLY A 120 16.89 15.92 24.91
C GLY A 120 17.93 15.37 23.93
N GLN A 121 17.74 14.16 23.40
CA GLN A 121 18.68 13.52 22.47
C GLN A 121 18.02 13.22 21.13
N GLU A 122 18.77 13.42 20.06
CA GLU A 122 18.36 13.00 18.73
C GLU A 122 18.50 11.49 18.58
N VAL A 123 17.42 10.81 18.19
CA VAL A 123 17.36 9.36 18.00
C VAL A 123 16.68 9.04 16.67
N SER A 124 17.24 8.11 15.93
CA SER A 124 16.60 7.56 14.72
C SER A 124 15.78 6.35 15.11
N ILE A 125 14.48 6.40 14.81
CA ILE A 125 13.51 5.35 15.14
C ILE A 125 12.77 4.89 13.88
N PRO A 126 12.26 3.64 13.84
CA PRO A 126 11.32 3.23 12.79
C PRO A 126 10.12 4.18 12.76
N SER A 127 9.72 4.62 11.57
CA SER A 127 8.62 5.59 11.42
C SER A 127 7.30 5.11 12.03
N GLN A 128 7.12 3.81 12.19
CA GLN A 128 5.95 3.21 12.87
C GLN A 128 5.90 3.50 14.37
N GLU A 129 7.04 3.84 14.98
CA GLU A 129 7.17 4.13 16.41
C GLU A 129 7.01 5.61 16.75
N VAL A 130 6.82 6.46 15.73
CA VAL A 130 6.53 7.89 15.92
C VAL A 130 5.17 8.03 16.58
N VAL A 131 5.07 8.91 17.59
CA VAL A 131 3.82 9.15 18.34
C VAL A 131 3.46 10.64 18.33
N VAL A 132 2.18 10.94 18.60
CA VAL A 132 1.73 12.34 18.74
C VAL A 132 2.47 13.02 19.88
N GLY A 133 3.02 14.18 19.61
CA GLY A 133 3.86 14.95 20.55
C GLY A 133 5.37 14.77 20.34
N ASP A 134 5.80 13.79 19.53
CA ASP A 134 7.21 13.68 19.15
C ASP A 134 7.70 14.94 18.44
N LEU A 135 8.94 15.28 18.70
CA LEU A 135 9.63 16.39 18.08
C LEU A 135 10.46 15.85 16.91
N LEU A 136 9.94 16.01 15.70
CA LEU A 136 10.52 15.43 14.49
C LEU A 136 11.46 16.43 13.82
N LEU A 137 12.63 15.95 13.39
CA LEU A 137 13.58 16.66 12.56
C LEU A 137 13.38 16.30 11.10
N LEU A 138 13.44 17.30 10.23
CA LEU A 138 13.26 17.18 8.79
C LEU A 138 14.47 17.77 8.07
N GLU A 139 15.05 17.00 7.17
CA GLU A 139 16.15 17.40 6.30
C GLU A 139 15.86 17.01 4.85
N ALA A 140 16.52 17.69 3.91
CA ALA A 140 16.37 17.38 2.49
C ALA A 140 16.69 15.89 2.23
N GLY A 141 15.77 15.20 1.55
CA GLY A 141 15.80 13.76 1.28
C GLY A 141 14.92 12.93 2.22
N ASP A 142 14.44 13.49 3.34
CA ASP A 142 13.61 12.77 4.29
C ASP A 142 12.17 12.58 3.76
N LEU A 143 11.63 11.39 4.00
CA LEU A 143 10.20 11.11 3.83
C LEU A 143 9.48 11.42 5.14
N VAL A 144 8.46 12.26 5.05
CA VAL A 144 7.66 12.67 6.20
C VAL A 144 6.77 11.51 6.65
N SER A 145 6.93 11.07 7.89
CA SER A 145 6.28 9.87 8.41
C SER A 145 4.93 10.10 9.09
N ALA A 146 4.61 11.34 9.45
CA ALA A 146 3.41 11.72 10.22
C ALA A 146 2.97 13.14 9.85
N ASP A 147 1.79 13.56 10.30
CA ASP A 147 1.37 14.95 10.13
C ASP A 147 2.01 15.83 11.22
N ILE A 148 2.68 16.90 10.82
CA ILE A 148 3.58 17.69 11.65
C ILE A 148 3.15 19.16 11.61
N ARG A 149 3.10 19.81 12.78
CA ARG A 149 3.02 21.26 12.91
C ARG A 149 4.44 21.81 13.11
N LEU A 150 4.93 22.58 12.14
CA LEU A 150 6.26 23.17 12.20
C LEU A 150 6.40 24.16 13.37
N ILE A 151 7.54 24.12 14.03
CA ILE A 151 7.95 25.09 15.07
C ILE A 151 9.22 25.84 14.69
N GLU A 152 10.01 25.28 13.75
CA GLU A 152 11.17 25.90 13.13
C GLU A 152 11.23 25.47 11.66
N SER A 153 11.60 26.37 10.76
CA SER A 153 11.85 26.07 9.37
C SER A 153 12.94 27.00 8.81
N ASN A 154 13.81 26.45 7.98
CA ASN A 154 14.89 27.18 7.33
C ASN A 154 14.88 26.81 5.86
N SER A 155 14.30 27.67 5.03
CA SER A 155 14.10 27.45 3.60
C SER A 155 13.50 26.05 3.27
N LEU A 156 12.59 25.58 4.12
CA LEU A 156 12.04 24.23 4.01
C LEU A 156 11.07 24.17 2.84
N LYS A 157 11.33 23.26 1.90
CA LYS A 157 10.43 22.94 0.79
C LYS A 157 10.04 21.47 0.85
N VAL A 158 8.75 21.20 0.71
CA VAL A 158 8.22 19.83 0.77
C VAL A 158 7.36 19.56 -0.45
N GLN A 159 7.62 18.45 -1.10
CA GLN A 159 6.79 17.94 -2.18
C GLN A 159 5.63 17.13 -1.58
N GLU A 160 4.42 17.59 -1.80
CA GLU A 160 3.18 16.99 -1.28
C GLU A 160 2.25 16.53 -2.43
N ALA A 161 2.82 16.17 -3.58
CA ALA A 161 2.09 15.81 -4.79
C ALA A 161 1.07 14.67 -4.55
N SER A 162 1.36 13.74 -3.66
CA SER A 162 0.46 12.62 -3.30
C SER A 162 -0.86 13.08 -2.63
N LEU A 163 -0.87 14.27 -2.06
CA LEU A 163 -2.02 14.85 -1.35
C LEU A 163 -2.68 15.99 -2.11
N THR A 164 -1.87 16.83 -2.76
CA THR A 164 -2.34 18.06 -3.40
C THR A 164 -2.49 17.91 -4.92
N GLY A 165 -1.81 16.92 -5.52
CA GLY A 165 -1.68 16.77 -6.97
C GLY A 165 -0.67 17.74 -7.61
N GLU A 166 -0.09 18.67 -6.84
CA GLU A 166 0.87 19.66 -7.32
C GLU A 166 2.29 19.11 -7.25
N SER A 167 3.00 19.15 -8.39
CA SER A 167 4.35 18.59 -8.50
C SER A 167 5.45 19.50 -7.96
N LEU A 168 5.18 20.80 -7.86
CA LEU A 168 6.14 21.76 -7.35
C LEU A 168 6.23 21.65 -5.83
N PRO A 169 7.44 21.66 -5.27
CA PRO A 169 7.60 21.72 -3.82
C PRO A 169 7.00 23.00 -3.24
N VAL A 170 6.33 22.87 -2.12
CA VAL A 170 5.68 23.98 -1.40
C VAL A 170 6.63 24.53 -0.35
N ASP A 171 6.81 25.85 -0.33
CA ASP A 171 7.55 26.55 0.73
C ASP A 171 6.81 26.44 2.06
N LYS A 172 7.51 26.01 3.10
CA LYS A 172 6.96 25.80 4.43
C LYS A 172 7.52 26.81 5.45
N HIS A 173 6.61 27.48 6.15
CA HIS A 173 6.92 28.53 7.10
C HIS A 173 6.28 28.26 8.46
N TYR A 174 7.10 28.10 9.50
CA TYR A 174 6.63 27.77 10.84
C TYR A 174 5.80 28.87 11.50
N ASP A 175 6.03 30.14 11.13
CA ASP A 175 5.38 31.34 11.64
C ASP A 175 4.08 31.69 10.92
N TYR A 176 3.75 30.98 9.81
CA TYR A 176 2.48 31.13 9.13
C TYR A 176 1.33 30.73 10.05
N VAL A 177 0.27 31.54 10.06
CA VAL A 177 -1.00 31.23 10.75
C VAL A 177 -2.07 31.10 9.68
N GLY A 178 -2.61 29.91 9.51
CA GLY A 178 -3.59 29.60 8.49
C GLY A 178 -5.00 30.10 8.84
N SER A 179 -5.83 30.17 7.83
CA SER A 179 -7.29 30.36 7.94
C SER A 179 -8.00 29.00 7.98
N GLU A 180 -9.19 28.95 8.58
CA GLU A 180 -10.02 27.74 8.55
C GLU A 180 -10.41 27.28 7.13
N GLU A 181 -10.37 28.18 6.17
CA GLU A 181 -10.72 27.98 4.77
C GLU A 181 -9.51 27.48 3.92
N ASP A 182 -8.30 27.46 4.48
CA ASP A 182 -7.10 27.06 3.73
C ASP A 182 -7.23 25.62 3.23
N ALA A 183 -7.05 25.46 1.92
CA ALA A 183 -6.90 24.17 1.31
C ALA A 183 -5.63 23.46 1.84
N LEU A 184 -5.54 22.16 1.68
CA LEU A 184 -4.44 21.36 2.25
C LEU A 184 -3.06 21.87 1.82
N GLY A 185 -2.89 22.20 0.52
CA GLY A 185 -1.65 22.72 -0.04
C GLY A 185 -1.25 24.11 0.45
N ASP A 186 -2.21 24.91 0.92
CA ASP A 186 -1.97 26.28 1.37
C ASP A 186 -1.54 26.38 2.83
N ARG A 187 -1.63 25.28 3.59
CA ARG A 187 -1.26 25.23 5.01
C ARG A 187 0.25 25.18 5.17
N LYS A 188 0.91 26.33 5.01
CA LYS A 188 2.37 26.45 4.97
C LYS A 188 3.08 26.08 6.26
N ASN A 189 2.38 26.08 7.39
CA ASN A 189 2.94 25.71 8.71
C ASN A 189 2.76 24.23 9.06
N MET A 190 2.19 23.44 8.13
CA MET A 190 2.01 21.99 8.27
C MET A 190 2.85 21.25 7.25
N VAL A 191 3.31 20.07 7.63
CA VAL A 191 3.93 19.09 6.74
C VAL A 191 3.21 17.77 6.96
N TYR A 192 2.87 17.09 5.87
CA TYR A 192 2.00 15.93 5.90
C TYR A 192 2.73 14.62 5.62
N SER A 193 2.21 13.57 6.21
CA SER A 193 2.68 12.19 5.96
C SER A 193 2.74 11.90 4.47
N SER A 194 3.75 11.14 4.03
CA SER A 194 4.07 10.82 2.62
C SER A 194 4.58 12.00 1.78
N GLY A 195 4.79 13.18 2.37
CA GLY A 195 5.52 14.26 1.74
C GLY A 195 7.02 13.97 1.71
N MET A 196 7.74 14.52 0.74
CA MET A 196 9.19 14.42 0.63
C MET A 196 9.82 15.80 0.83
N VAL A 197 10.76 15.91 1.74
CA VAL A 197 11.53 17.13 1.93
C VAL A 197 12.53 17.26 0.78
N THR A 198 12.35 18.27 -0.07
CA THR A 198 13.21 18.49 -1.25
C THR A 198 14.33 19.47 -0.98
N TYR A 199 14.15 20.41 -0.04
CA TYR A 199 15.13 21.43 0.27
C TYR A 199 15.00 21.93 1.72
N GLY A 200 16.11 22.44 2.28
CA GLY A 200 16.13 23.06 3.59
C GLY A 200 16.02 22.07 4.75
N ARG A 201 15.62 22.59 5.89
CA ARG A 201 15.45 21.81 7.12
C ARG A 201 14.34 22.40 7.99
N GLY A 202 13.73 21.55 8.79
CA GLY A 202 12.66 21.96 9.69
C GLY A 202 12.61 21.11 10.94
N LYS A 203 11.89 21.64 11.94
CA LYS A 203 11.58 20.93 13.17
C LYS A 203 10.11 21.14 13.48
N GLY A 204 9.43 20.09 13.87
CA GLY A 204 8.01 20.22 14.15
C GLY A 204 7.52 19.15 15.11
N ILE A 205 6.30 19.36 15.57
CA ILE A 205 5.63 18.49 16.52
C ILE A 205 4.67 17.61 15.74
N VAL A 206 4.71 16.30 15.98
CA VAL A 206 3.77 15.34 15.44
C VAL A 206 2.39 15.59 16.05
N VAL A 207 1.41 15.87 15.22
CA VAL A 207 0.03 16.18 15.62
C VAL A 207 -0.98 15.17 15.13
N GLY A 208 -0.60 14.27 14.22
CA GLY A 208 -1.41 13.18 13.72
C GLY A 208 -0.55 12.00 13.29
N VAL A 209 -0.97 10.79 13.64
CA VAL A 209 -0.28 9.52 13.31
C VAL A 209 -1.26 8.52 12.71
N GLY A 210 -0.78 7.61 11.90
CA GLY A 210 -1.56 6.51 11.32
C GLY A 210 -2.85 6.97 10.63
N MET A 211 -3.99 6.47 11.08
CA MET A 211 -5.30 6.79 10.50
C MET A 211 -5.77 8.24 10.74
N ASP A 212 -5.19 8.93 11.73
CA ASP A 212 -5.52 10.33 12.03
C ASP A 212 -4.79 11.32 11.12
N THR A 213 -3.81 10.87 10.32
CA THR A 213 -3.15 11.69 9.29
C THR A 213 -4.08 11.99 8.11
N GLU A 214 -3.76 13.01 7.31
CA GLU A 214 -4.54 13.28 6.08
C GLU A 214 -4.48 12.09 5.10
N VAL A 215 -3.33 11.42 4.98
CA VAL A 215 -3.20 10.15 4.22
C VAL A 215 -4.05 9.04 4.85
N GLY A 216 -4.08 8.96 6.17
CA GLY A 216 -4.92 8.00 6.91
C GLY A 216 -6.40 8.17 6.63
N LYS A 217 -6.90 9.41 6.57
CA LYS A 217 -8.30 9.71 6.21
C LYS A 217 -8.63 9.26 4.80
N ILE A 218 -7.72 9.48 3.84
CA ILE A 218 -7.89 8.98 2.47
C ILE A 218 -7.90 7.45 2.47
N ALA A 219 -7.00 6.80 3.21
CA ALA A 219 -6.96 5.36 3.34
C ALA A 219 -8.25 4.79 3.94
N GLN A 220 -8.85 5.48 4.92
CA GLN A 220 -10.14 5.11 5.50
C GLN A 220 -11.27 5.18 4.47
N MET A 221 -11.37 6.27 3.71
CA MET A 221 -12.38 6.41 2.64
C MET A 221 -12.26 5.29 1.60
N LEU A 222 -11.02 4.91 1.25
CA LEU A 222 -10.76 3.80 0.33
C LEU A 222 -11.12 2.42 0.92
N GLN A 223 -10.99 2.25 2.25
CA GLN A 223 -11.35 0.99 2.91
C GLN A 223 -12.87 0.79 3.05
N GLU A 224 -13.63 1.85 3.18
CA GLU A 224 -15.09 1.83 3.23
C GLU A 224 -15.71 1.47 1.87
N THR A 225 -14.94 1.60 0.79
CA THR A 225 -15.36 1.16 -0.53
C THR A 225 -15.30 -0.37 -0.60
N GLU A 226 -16.43 -1.02 -0.92
CA GLU A 226 -16.50 -2.47 -1.07
C GLU A 226 -15.54 -2.94 -2.17
N THR A 227 -14.75 -3.97 -1.86
CA THR A 227 -13.87 -4.60 -2.86
C THR A 227 -14.75 -5.38 -3.82
N GLU A 228 -14.99 -4.86 -5.01
CA GLU A 228 -15.72 -5.58 -6.05
C GLU A 228 -14.99 -6.87 -6.43
N SER A 229 -15.80 -7.94 -6.68
CA SER A 229 -15.29 -9.20 -7.22
C SER A 229 -14.71 -8.97 -8.61
N THR A 230 -13.59 -9.62 -8.91
CA THR A 230 -12.96 -9.52 -10.23
C THR A 230 -13.82 -10.16 -11.34
N PRO A 231 -13.60 -9.81 -12.61
CA PRO A 231 -14.27 -10.45 -13.75
C PRO A 231 -14.12 -11.97 -13.76
N LEU A 232 -12.93 -12.50 -13.42
CA LEU A 232 -12.68 -13.93 -13.31
C LEU A 232 -13.46 -14.55 -12.16
N GLN A 233 -13.47 -13.94 -10.98
CA GLN A 233 -14.27 -14.43 -9.85
C GLN A 233 -15.74 -14.48 -10.21
N LYS A 234 -16.30 -13.42 -10.80
CA LYS A 234 -17.69 -13.38 -11.28
C LYS A 234 -17.95 -14.48 -12.32
N SER A 235 -16.98 -14.73 -13.22
CA SER A 235 -17.10 -15.78 -14.24
C SER A 235 -17.01 -17.17 -13.64
N LEU A 236 -16.11 -17.41 -12.69
CA LEU A 236 -15.97 -18.68 -11.98
C LEU A 236 -17.21 -18.99 -11.13
N ASP A 237 -17.75 -18.00 -10.42
CA ASP A 237 -19.00 -18.15 -9.65
C ASP A 237 -20.18 -18.51 -10.55
N ASN A 238 -20.30 -17.85 -11.70
CA ASN A 238 -21.33 -18.15 -12.68
C ASN A 238 -21.16 -19.55 -13.28
N LEU A 239 -19.91 -19.95 -13.58
CA LEU A 239 -19.60 -21.29 -14.05
C LEU A 239 -19.94 -22.33 -12.98
N GLY A 240 -19.54 -22.10 -11.72
CA GLY A 240 -19.88 -22.98 -10.60
C GLY A 240 -21.37 -23.16 -10.41
N LYS A 241 -22.15 -22.06 -10.47
CA LYS A 241 -23.62 -22.12 -10.39
C LYS A 241 -24.22 -22.92 -11.54
N LYS A 242 -23.76 -22.72 -12.78
CA LYS A 242 -24.24 -23.47 -13.96
C LYS A 242 -23.91 -24.95 -13.88
N LEU A 243 -22.67 -25.28 -13.46
CA LEU A 243 -22.21 -26.65 -13.28
C LEU A 243 -22.99 -27.34 -12.14
N GLY A 244 -23.20 -26.63 -11.01
CA GLY A 244 -24.02 -27.15 -9.90
C GLY A 244 -25.46 -27.46 -10.32
N LEU A 245 -26.09 -26.55 -11.09
CA LEU A 245 -27.43 -26.77 -11.60
C LEU A 245 -27.46 -27.95 -12.59
N PHE A 246 -26.47 -28.06 -13.47
CA PHE A 246 -26.32 -29.17 -14.41
C PHE A 246 -26.11 -30.49 -13.66
N ALA A 247 -25.25 -30.51 -12.66
CA ALA A 247 -25.01 -31.68 -11.80
C ALA A 247 -26.30 -32.12 -11.11
N LEU A 248 -27.06 -31.19 -10.51
CA LEU A 248 -28.36 -31.50 -9.89
C LEU A 248 -29.37 -32.09 -10.89
N ALA A 249 -29.46 -31.51 -12.07
CA ALA A 249 -30.32 -32.04 -13.14
C ALA A 249 -29.88 -33.45 -13.56
N ALA A 250 -28.57 -33.67 -13.70
CA ALA A 250 -28.01 -34.98 -14.03
C ALA A 250 -28.33 -36.03 -12.97
N VAL A 251 -28.20 -35.68 -11.66
CA VAL A 251 -28.60 -36.58 -10.54
C VAL A 251 -30.06 -37.02 -10.70
N ILE A 252 -30.96 -36.06 -10.89
CA ILE A 252 -32.39 -36.34 -11.01
C ILE A 252 -32.67 -37.27 -12.23
N VAL A 253 -32.05 -36.99 -13.37
CA VAL A 253 -32.24 -37.79 -14.60
C VAL A 253 -31.68 -39.20 -14.43
N ILE A 254 -30.44 -39.32 -13.90
CA ILE A 254 -29.80 -40.62 -13.72
C ILE A 254 -30.57 -41.44 -12.69
N PHE A 255 -30.96 -40.83 -11.58
CA PHE A 255 -31.78 -41.47 -10.56
C PHE A 255 -33.09 -41.98 -11.15
N ALA A 256 -33.80 -41.15 -11.91
CA ALA A 256 -35.07 -41.55 -12.54
C ALA A 256 -34.87 -42.70 -13.55
N ILE A 257 -33.87 -42.60 -14.44
CA ILE A 257 -33.60 -43.66 -15.44
C ILE A 257 -33.24 -44.97 -14.73
N SER A 258 -32.37 -44.90 -13.74
CA SER A 258 -31.92 -46.08 -13.00
C SER A 258 -33.06 -46.69 -12.18
N PHE A 259 -33.93 -45.90 -11.58
CA PHE A 259 -35.10 -46.35 -10.83
C PHE A 259 -36.07 -47.15 -11.71
N PHE A 260 -36.29 -46.72 -12.95
CA PHE A 260 -37.23 -47.41 -13.88
C PHE A 260 -36.59 -48.57 -14.67
N LYS A 261 -35.25 -48.56 -14.86
CA LYS A 261 -34.57 -49.55 -15.71
C LYS A 261 -33.80 -50.61 -14.94
N THR A 262 -33.29 -50.30 -13.76
CA THR A 262 -32.50 -51.24 -12.97
C THR A 262 -33.29 -51.73 -11.76
N LYS A 263 -33.04 -52.99 -11.35
CA LYS A 263 -33.61 -53.56 -10.13
C LYS A 263 -32.70 -53.24 -8.89
N MET A 264 -31.98 -52.16 -8.95
CA MET A 264 -31.13 -51.70 -7.85
C MET A 264 -32.02 -51.24 -6.68
N ASP A 265 -31.53 -51.44 -5.45
CA ASP A 265 -32.19 -50.88 -4.30
C ASP A 265 -32.22 -49.34 -4.40
N LEU A 266 -33.25 -48.74 -3.83
CA LEU A 266 -33.44 -47.28 -3.90
C LEU A 266 -32.19 -46.50 -3.42
N MET A 267 -31.51 -47.08 -2.43
CA MET A 267 -30.31 -46.53 -1.82
C MET A 267 -29.12 -46.57 -2.77
N ASP A 268 -28.80 -47.73 -3.32
CA ASP A 268 -27.68 -47.90 -4.25
C ASP A 268 -27.88 -47.02 -5.50
N ASN A 269 -29.12 -46.86 -5.93
CA ASN A 269 -29.45 -45.98 -7.05
C ASN A 269 -29.21 -44.49 -6.72
N PHE A 270 -29.62 -44.06 -5.52
CA PHE A 270 -29.38 -42.69 -5.05
C PHE A 270 -27.91 -42.42 -4.93
N MET A 271 -27.14 -43.30 -4.26
CA MET A 271 -25.71 -43.13 -4.04
C MET A 271 -24.92 -43.11 -5.34
N THR A 272 -25.24 -43.98 -6.29
CA THR A 272 -24.64 -43.99 -7.63
C THR A 272 -24.89 -42.66 -8.34
N SER A 273 -26.09 -42.13 -8.26
CA SER A 273 -26.48 -40.88 -8.92
C SER A 273 -25.72 -39.67 -8.30
N VAL A 274 -25.60 -39.63 -6.97
CA VAL A 274 -24.86 -38.60 -6.24
C VAL A 274 -23.36 -38.67 -6.53
N SER A 275 -22.77 -39.89 -6.48
CA SER A 275 -21.36 -40.12 -6.78
C SER A 275 -20.98 -39.67 -8.18
N LEU A 276 -21.83 -39.91 -9.14
CA LEU A 276 -21.60 -39.49 -10.52
C LEU A 276 -21.70 -37.98 -10.69
N ALA A 277 -22.58 -37.31 -9.96
CA ALA A 277 -22.71 -35.86 -9.97
C ALA A 277 -21.48 -35.19 -9.35
N VAL A 278 -20.98 -35.71 -8.22
CA VAL A 278 -19.76 -35.23 -7.56
C VAL A 278 -18.56 -35.34 -8.50
N ALA A 279 -18.43 -36.42 -9.26
CA ALA A 279 -17.34 -36.62 -10.21
C ALA A 279 -17.29 -35.57 -11.36
N VAL A 280 -18.42 -34.91 -11.66
CA VAL A 280 -18.49 -33.85 -12.69
C VAL A 280 -18.06 -32.48 -12.17
N ILE A 281 -17.97 -32.29 -10.86
CA ILE A 281 -17.67 -31.00 -10.26
C ILE A 281 -16.17 -30.77 -10.29
N PRO A 282 -15.69 -29.68 -10.94
CA PRO A 282 -14.25 -29.39 -11.02
C PRO A 282 -13.74 -28.69 -9.73
N GLU A 283 -13.50 -29.44 -8.69
CA GLU A 283 -13.07 -28.93 -7.37
C GLU A 283 -11.73 -28.17 -7.39
N GLY A 284 -10.90 -28.42 -8.41
CA GLY A 284 -9.59 -27.80 -8.56
C GLY A 284 -9.58 -26.37 -9.12
N LEU A 285 -10.70 -25.84 -9.66
CA LEU A 285 -10.73 -24.56 -10.35
C LEU A 285 -10.34 -23.36 -9.45
N PRO A 286 -10.86 -23.19 -8.21
CA PRO A 286 -10.47 -22.10 -7.34
C PRO A 286 -8.98 -22.17 -6.96
N ALA A 287 -8.48 -23.37 -6.68
CA ALA A 287 -7.07 -23.59 -6.32
C ALA A 287 -6.13 -23.24 -7.47
N ILE A 288 -6.44 -23.68 -8.69
CA ILE A 288 -5.63 -23.39 -9.88
C ILE A 288 -5.64 -21.89 -10.17
N SER A 289 -6.77 -21.20 -10.07
CA SER A 289 -6.85 -19.76 -10.30
C SER A 289 -5.98 -18.99 -9.30
N THR A 290 -6.01 -19.36 -8.02
CA THR A 290 -5.18 -18.74 -6.98
C THR A 290 -3.68 -18.97 -7.24
N ILE A 291 -3.28 -20.18 -7.64
CA ILE A 291 -1.87 -20.47 -7.97
C ILE A 291 -1.40 -19.63 -9.17
N VAL A 292 -2.21 -19.54 -10.22
CA VAL A 292 -1.88 -18.75 -11.41
C VAL A 292 -1.76 -17.26 -11.08
N LEU A 293 -2.68 -16.71 -10.27
CA LEU A 293 -2.60 -15.33 -9.81
C LEU A 293 -1.35 -15.09 -8.95
N ALA A 294 -1.01 -16.01 -8.04
CA ALA A 294 0.20 -15.92 -7.23
C ALA A 294 1.48 -15.93 -8.09
N MET A 295 1.52 -16.74 -9.15
CA MET A 295 2.62 -16.71 -10.12
C MET A 295 2.69 -15.37 -10.87
N GLY A 296 1.54 -14.78 -11.19
CA GLY A 296 1.44 -13.45 -11.78
C GLY A 296 2.01 -12.37 -10.86
N VAL A 297 1.64 -12.39 -9.58
CA VAL A 297 2.22 -11.48 -8.56
C VAL A 297 3.74 -11.60 -8.51
N LYS A 298 4.28 -12.82 -8.46
CA LYS A 298 5.74 -13.03 -8.44
C LYS A 298 6.43 -12.37 -9.63
N ARG A 299 5.89 -12.52 -10.84
CA ARG A 299 6.43 -11.87 -12.05
C ARG A 299 6.37 -10.34 -12.00
N LEU A 300 5.32 -9.76 -11.41
CA LEU A 300 5.19 -8.32 -11.23
C LEU A 300 6.23 -7.80 -10.22
N VAL A 301 6.44 -8.52 -9.12
CA VAL A 301 7.47 -8.18 -8.13
C VAL A 301 8.87 -8.20 -8.75
N GLU A 302 9.18 -9.15 -9.63
CA GLU A 302 10.45 -9.20 -10.39
C GLU A 302 10.63 -7.96 -11.31
N LYS A 303 9.54 -7.24 -11.60
CA LYS A 303 9.53 -5.97 -12.33
C LYS A 303 9.37 -4.73 -11.43
N ASN A 304 9.65 -4.86 -10.14
CA ASN A 304 9.51 -3.81 -9.12
C ASN A 304 8.06 -3.26 -8.98
N ALA A 305 7.05 -4.04 -9.38
CA ALA A 305 5.66 -3.68 -9.21
C ALA A 305 5.12 -4.30 -7.93
N ILE A 306 4.73 -3.45 -6.96
CA ILE A 306 4.16 -3.89 -5.69
C ILE A 306 2.66 -4.17 -5.87
N VAL A 307 2.25 -5.40 -5.62
CA VAL A 307 0.86 -5.84 -5.71
C VAL A 307 0.29 -5.98 -4.30
N ARG A 308 -0.77 -5.25 -4.00
CA ARG A 308 -1.44 -5.30 -2.68
C ARG A 308 -2.44 -6.44 -2.54
N ASN A 309 -3.08 -6.84 -3.64
CA ASN A 309 -4.14 -7.86 -3.66
C ASN A 309 -3.95 -8.78 -4.86
N LEU A 310 -4.13 -10.10 -4.68
CA LEU A 310 -4.09 -11.06 -5.78
C LEU A 310 -5.02 -10.71 -6.95
N PRO A 311 -6.27 -10.26 -6.70
CA PRO A 311 -7.18 -9.85 -7.77
C PRO A 311 -6.66 -8.71 -8.65
N SER A 312 -5.79 -7.85 -8.16
CA SER A 312 -5.23 -6.71 -8.93
C SER A 312 -4.46 -7.14 -10.17
N VAL A 313 -3.83 -8.33 -10.15
CA VAL A 313 -3.10 -8.89 -11.30
C VAL A 313 -4.04 -9.16 -12.47
N GLU A 314 -5.20 -9.72 -12.19
CA GLU A 314 -6.23 -9.99 -13.19
C GLU A 314 -6.84 -8.70 -13.72
N THR A 315 -7.20 -7.77 -12.82
CA THR A 315 -7.78 -6.47 -13.19
C THR A 315 -6.83 -5.69 -14.09
N LEU A 316 -5.52 -5.71 -13.81
CA LEU A 316 -4.51 -5.10 -14.66
C LEU A 316 -4.47 -5.74 -16.05
N GLY A 317 -4.54 -7.09 -16.13
CA GLY A 317 -4.52 -7.83 -17.40
C GLY A 317 -5.79 -7.69 -18.23
N SER A 318 -6.92 -7.35 -17.62
CA SER A 318 -8.22 -7.18 -18.27
C SER A 318 -8.64 -5.71 -18.45
N ALA A 319 -7.78 -4.75 -18.08
CA ALA A 319 -8.07 -3.33 -18.19
C ALA A 319 -8.25 -2.92 -19.66
N SER A 320 -9.36 -2.26 -19.96
CA SER A 320 -9.66 -1.67 -21.28
C SER A 320 -9.38 -0.19 -21.33
N VAL A 321 -9.28 0.48 -20.17
CA VAL A 321 -8.99 1.89 -20.04
C VAL A 321 -7.91 2.08 -18.96
N ILE A 322 -6.89 2.85 -19.26
CA ILE A 322 -5.81 3.20 -18.34
C ILE A 322 -5.90 4.72 -18.11
N CYS A 323 -6.22 5.11 -16.87
CA CYS A 323 -6.13 6.50 -16.43
C CYS A 323 -4.78 6.69 -15.76
N SER A 324 -3.94 7.56 -16.31
CA SER A 324 -2.59 7.80 -15.81
C SER A 324 -2.42 9.27 -15.45
N ASP A 325 -1.80 9.51 -14.30
CA ASP A 325 -1.26 10.83 -13.99
C ASP A 325 -0.02 11.11 -14.82
N LYS A 326 0.28 12.39 -15.04
CA LYS A 326 1.45 12.82 -15.80
C LYS A 326 2.73 12.72 -14.96
N THR A 327 2.73 13.33 -13.81
CA THR A 327 3.93 13.59 -13.02
C THR A 327 4.34 12.39 -12.18
N GLY A 328 5.59 11.92 -12.33
CA GLY A 328 6.09 10.75 -11.61
C GLY A 328 5.52 9.41 -12.09
N THR A 329 4.59 9.43 -13.07
CA THR A 329 3.97 8.24 -13.67
C THR A 329 4.34 8.13 -15.15
N LEU A 330 3.91 9.06 -15.98
CA LEU A 330 4.32 9.14 -17.39
C LEU A 330 5.69 9.82 -17.54
N THR A 331 6.04 10.66 -16.61
CA THR A 331 7.34 11.31 -16.50
C THR A 331 8.08 10.81 -15.27
N GLN A 332 9.39 11.02 -15.23
CA GLN A 332 10.24 10.60 -14.11
C GLN A 332 10.26 11.61 -12.95
N ASN A 333 9.45 12.66 -13.03
CA ASN A 333 9.53 13.83 -12.11
C ASN A 333 10.96 14.37 -11.99
N LYS A 334 11.70 14.32 -13.09
CA LYS A 334 13.09 14.75 -13.19
C LYS A 334 13.23 15.67 -14.39
N MET A 335 13.71 16.88 -14.15
CA MET A 335 14.08 17.80 -15.21
C MET A 335 15.42 17.38 -15.83
N THR A 336 15.53 17.56 -17.12
CA THR A 336 16.77 17.28 -17.86
C THR A 336 16.92 18.33 -18.94
N VAL A 337 18.11 18.90 -19.08
CA VAL A 337 18.41 19.79 -20.19
C VAL A 337 18.48 18.97 -21.49
N VAL A 338 17.60 19.26 -22.43
CA VAL A 338 17.50 18.54 -23.71
C VAL A 338 18.20 19.30 -24.83
N ASP A 339 18.31 20.63 -24.71
CA ASP A 339 18.96 21.50 -25.72
C ASP A 339 19.46 22.76 -25.01
N SER A 340 20.53 23.35 -25.56
CA SER A 340 21.12 24.58 -25.06
C SER A 340 21.44 25.53 -26.21
N TYR A 341 21.29 26.83 -25.98
CA TYR A 341 21.67 27.87 -26.90
C TYR A 341 22.53 28.93 -26.22
N THR A 342 23.71 29.15 -26.72
CA THR A 342 24.65 30.15 -26.18
C THR A 342 25.40 30.85 -27.29
N TYR A 343 25.83 32.08 -27.03
CA TYR A 343 26.75 32.80 -27.94
C TYR A 343 28.23 32.45 -27.64
N GLY A 344 28.53 31.73 -26.55
CA GLY A 344 29.85 31.28 -26.14
C GLY A 344 30.01 29.77 -26.18
N GLU A 345 30.93 29.25 -25.40
CA GLU A 345 31.13 27.82 -25.23
C GLU A 345 30.02 27.21 -24.37
N GLU A 346 29.53 26.03 -24.72
CA GLU A 346 28.51 25.32 -23.92
C GLU A 346 29.00 24.95 -22.51
N ASN A 347 30.30 24.65 -22.41
CA ASN A 347 30.94 24.37 -21.12
C ASN A 347 30.90 25.58 -20.19
N ASP A 348 31.07 26.80 -20.67
CA ASP A 348 30.99 28.00 -19.86
C ASP A 348 29.55 28.22 -19.35
N LEU A 349 28.57 28.02 -20.24
CA LEU A 349 27.16 28.11 -19.87
C LEU A 349 26.82 27.11 -18.72
N ALA A 350 27.21 25.85 -18.89
CA ALA A 350 26.97 24.81 -17.90
C ALA A 350 27.69 25.08 -16.57
N LEU A 351 28.94 25.54 -16.62
CA LEU A 351 29.71 25.91 -15.44
C LEU A 351 29.04 27.05 -14.66
N TYR A 352 28.66 28.14 -15.31
CA TYR A 352 28.01 29.27 -14.64
C TYR A 352 26.64 28.90 -14.10
N ALA A 353 25.86 28.11 -14.84
CA ALA A 353 24.58 27.61 -14.38
C ALA A 353 24.70 26.71 -13.11
N SER A 354 25.78 25.94 -13.00
CA SER A 354 26.05 25.09 -11.84
C SER A 354 26.62 25.85 -10.65
N LEU A 355 27.37 26.93 -10.88
CA LEU A 355 27.89 27.75 -9.79
C LEU A 355 26.81 28.67 -9.19
N CYS A 356 25.80 29.03 -9.98
CA CYS A 356 24.69 29.90 -9.58
C CYS A 356 23.42 29.10 -9.23
N ASN A 357 23.55 28.01 -8.49
CA ASN A 357 22.41 27.24 -7.98
C ASN A 357 22.66 26.65 -6.58
N ASP A 358 21.62 26.13 -5.96
CA ASP A 358 21.64 25.64 -4.59
C ASP A 358 21.63 24.12 -4.47
N SER A 359 21.71 23.41 -5.59
CA SER A 359 21.73 21.94 -5.57
C SER A 359 23.00 21.41 -4.91
N ARG A 360 22.87 20.30 -4.19
CA ARG A 360 23.94 19.64 -3.44
C ARG A 360 24.14 18.22 -3.91
N PHE A 361 25.39 17.80 -3.97
CA PHE A 361 25.73 16.41 -4.28
C PHE A 361 25.74 15.57 -3.00
N ILE A 362 24.77 14.65 -2.87
CA ILE A 362 24.57 13.80 -1.71
C ILE A 362 24.45 12.35 -2.19
N GLU A 363 25.24 11.46 -1.62
CA GLU A 363 25.20 10.00 -1.91
C GLU A 363 25.21 9.64 -3.41
N GLY A 364 25.95 10.37 -4.21
CA GLY A 364 26.11 10.07 -5.64
C GLY A 364 25.03 10.69 -6.55
N SER A 365 24.18 11.57 -6.04
CA SER A 365 23.15 12.26 -6.80
C SER A 365 23.03 13.74 -6.43
N TRP A 366 22.56 14.57 -7.37
CA TRP A 366 22.22 15.96 -7.10
C TRP A 366 20.84 16.05 -6.47
N VAL A 367 20.75 16.77 -5.36
CA VAL A 367 19.52 17.02 -4.56
C VAL A 367 19.28 18.52 -4.49
N GLY A 368 18.06 18.96 -4.76
CA GLY A 368 17.65 20.35 -4.79
C GLY A 368 16.42 20.58 -5.67
N ASP A 369 16.22 21.83 -6.10
CA ASP A 369 15.17 22.15 -7.07
C ASP A 369 15.37 21.35 -8.37
N PRO A 370 14.31 20.78 -8.96
CA PRO A 370 14.44 19.98 -10.18
C PRO A 370 15.11 20.71 -11.36
N THR A 371 14.89 22.02 -11.48
CA THR A 371 15.52 22.83 -12.53
C THR A 371 17.00 22.98 -12.28
N GLU A 372 17.39 23.28 -11.05
CA GLU A 372 18.78 23.45 -10.64
C GLU A 372 19.57 22.14 -10.75
N THR A 373 18.98 21.03 -10.31
CA THR A 373 19.60 19.70 -10.44
C THR A 373 19.78 19.29 -11.91
N ALA A 374 18.92 19.75 -12.81
CA ALA A 374 19.08 19.52 -14.23
C ALA A 374 20.30 20.26 -14.80
N LEU A 375 20.55 21.48 -14.34
CA LEU A 375 21.70 22.28 -14.76
C LEU A 375 23.03 21.68 -14.28
N THR A 376 23.10 21.25 -13.02
CA THR A 376 24.30 20.56 -12.51
C THR A 376 24.53 19.20 -13.20
N ALA A 377 23.46 18.45 -13.51
CA ALA A 377 23.59 17.22 -14.27
C ALA A 377 24.07 17.44 -15.72
N LEU A 378 23.77 18.59 -16.33
CA LEU A 378 24.35 18.98 -17.62
C LEU A 378 25.86 19.15 -17.51
N SER A 379 26.33 19.84 -16.46
CA SER A 379 27.77 20.04 -16.24
C SER A 379 28.51 18.71 -16.06
N ASP A 380 27.96 17.79 -15.28
CA ASP A 380 28.55 16.45 -15.13
C ASP A 380 28.61 15.70 -16.46
N LYS A 381 27.55 15.81 -17.29
CA LYS A 381 27.51 15.20 -18.63
C LYS A 381 28.58 15.79 -19.59
N LEU A 382 28.93 17.05 -19.43
CA LEU A 382 29.99 17.72 -20.17
C LEU A 382 31.40 17.51 -19.59
N GLY A 383 31.51 16.70 -18.50
CA GLY A 383 32.76 16.36 -17.86
C GLY A 383 33.31 17.45 -16.92
N ILE A 384 32.47 18.38 -16.48
CA ILE A 384 32.83 19.42 -15.52
C ILE A 384 32.63 18.84 -14.12
N GLU A 385 33.70 18.78 -13.33
CA GLU A 385 33.64 18.35 -11.92
C GLU A 385 33.05 19.47 -11.03
N THR A 386 31.73 19.60 -11.06
CA THR A 386 30.99 20.70 -10.43
C THR A 386 31.31 20.82 -8.94
N THR A 387 31.52 19.71 -8.22
CA THR A 387 31.89 19.71 -6.80
C THR A 387 33.26 20.32 -6.53
N GLU A 388 34.22 20.23 -7.45
CA GLU A 388 35.51 20.88 -7.35
C GLU A 388 35.43 22.36 -7.77
N MET A 389 34.62 22.67 -8.76
CA MET A 389 34.42 24.04 -9.22
C MET A 389 33.76 24.89 -8.12
N ILE A 390 32.77 24.37 -7.40
CA ILE A 390 32.14 25.06 -6.25
C ILE A 390 33.17 25.40 -5.16
N LYS A 391 34.16 24.54 -4.94
CA LYS A 391 35.25 24.81 -3.99
C LYS A 391 36.21 25.87 -4.51
N THR A 392 36.49 25.88 -5.79
CA THR A 392 37.39 26.81 -6.46
C THR A 392 36.78 28.21 -6.58
N TYR A 393 35.49 28.29 -6.82
CA TYR A 393 34.72 29.53 -6.98
C TYR A 393 33.59 29.56 -5.94
N PRO A 394 33.94 29.81 -4.65
CA PRO A 394 32.92 29.82 -3.59
C PRO A 394 31.99 31.02 -3.76
N ARG A 395 30.69 30.82 -3.48
CA ARG A 395 29.69 31.88 -3.49
C ARG A 395 30.07 32.94 -2.45
N VAL A 396 30.12 34.19 -2.91
CA VAL A 396 30.51 35.35 -2.05
C VAL A 396 29.27 36.09 -1.57
N ASN A 397 28.24 36.20 -2.42
CA ASN A 397 26.99 36.87 -2.09
C ASN A 397 25.87 36.35 -2.98
N GLU A 398 24.64 36.53 -2.53
CA GLU A 398 23.41 36.19 -3.25
C GLU A 398 22.49 37.41 -3.23
N VAL A 399 21.87 37.73 -4.36
CA VAL A 399 20.97 38.89 -4.52
C VAL A 399 19.59 38.41 -4.94
#